data_563cb3c8dad44adc551dd5adb4c94919
#
_entry.id   563cb3c8dad44adc551dd5adb4c94919
#
_cell.length_a   1.000
_cell.length_b   1.000
_cell.length_c   1.000
_cell.angle_alpha   90.00
_cell.angle_beta   90.00
_cell.angle_gamma   90.00
#
_symmetry.space_group_name_H-M   'P 1'
#
loop_
_entity.id
_entity.type
_entity.pdbx_description
1 polymer ?
#
loop_
_entity_poly.entity_id
_entity_poly.type
_entity_poly.pdbx_seq_one_letter_code
_entity_poly.pdbx_strand_id
1 'polypeptide(L)'
;MSGFKIRLLLIVSIFLSVVNADKTVFIDPHDPWQVFEGWGTSLCWWANAFCGFPDVVRNQAADLVFDFNKGLGLNVIRYNIGGGDNPTHHHMRSGADVPGFRPCKNCDYNWTSDANQRWILFAAKDRGADVFEAFSNSPPYWMTYSNCSSGGRNSTNNLNFSYYDAYADYLTEVVKWYKGQELIFRTLEPFNEPTTGLWHEFGSQEGCTYNYLSMSEIVKRVGSYLNQKGLLNTTTVSMADEGLLEGEISTISAVDTLGIFGNNIKSYVSQYNTHAYSGIARSPLYHIAKENGKRLWMSEWGSWSSKNMSASIKLSEEILKDMRKLKPVAWVYWQIIEHAPNGNDGNDYGLIGADFNNSTVPLDIRLSFYAFAQYTKFIRPGYRIISSNNDDTLAAQDASNKTLILICTNKNNAPDLWNINVSKFNISSFNVYRTSNDNETLKLLPNTWHIIDGILIYESPANSITTWVFNVTQ
;
A
#
# COMPACT_ATOMS: atom_id res chain seq x y z
N MET A 1 73.44 49.36 -10.69
CA MET A 1 73.18 47.93 -10.59
C MET A 1 71.73 47.73 -10.15
N SER A 2 70.88 47.51 -11.11
CA SER A 2 69.41 47.37 -10.90
C SER A 2 69.05 45.89 -10.72
N GLY A 3 68.49 45.57 -9.59
CA GLY A 3 67.99 44.22 -9.29
C GLY A 3 66.59 44.01 -9.85
N PHE A 4 66.45 43.14 -10.83
CA PHE A 4 65.21 42.68 -11.37
C PHE A 4 64.54 41.67 -10.41
N LYS A 5 63.43 42.03 -9.80
CA LYS A 5 62.55 41.05 -9.05
C LYS A 5 61.58 40.42 -10.02
N ILE A 6 61.80 39.17 -10.33
CA ILE A 6 60.86 38.34 -11.05
C ILE A 6 59.73 37.91 -10.07
N ARG A 7 58.48 38.38 -10.25
CA ARG A 7 57.28 37.86 -9.59
C ARG A 7 56.80 36.64 -10.36
N LEU A 8 56.92 35.47 -9.74
CA LEU A 8 56.35 34.24 -10.23
C LEU A 8 54.81 34.25 -9.93
N LEU A 9 54.02 34.50 -10.96
CA LEU A 9 52.57 34.30 -10.87
C LEU A 9 52.29 32.80 -10.93
N LEU A 10 51.91 32.20 -9.81
CA LEU A 10 51.31 30.87 -9.78
C LEU A 10 49.86 30.97 -10.33
N ILE A 11 49.66 30.58 -11.56
CA ILE A 11 48.35 30.36 -12.13
C ILE A 11 47.90 28.97 -11.63
N VAL A 12 47.08 28.97 -10.60
CA VAL A 12 46.35 27.75 -10.18
C VAL A 12 45.23 27.53 -11.19
N SER A 13 45.50 26.72 -12.19
CA SER A 13 44.46 26.21 -13.09
C SER A 13 43.61 25.23 -12.31
N ILE A 14 42.46 25.68 -11.84
CA ILE A 14 41.41 24.76 -11.34
C ILE A 14 40.88 24.04 -12.56
N PHE A 15 41.38 22.83 -12.82
CA PHE A 15 40.70 21.89 -13.69
C PHE A 15 39.38 21.49 -13.00
N LEU A 16 38.29 22.14 -13.38
CA LEU A 16 36.97 21.56 -13.21
C LEU A 16 36.94 20.31 -14.11
N SER A 17 37.36 19.18 -13.56
CA SER A 17 37.02 17.90 -14.17
C SER A 17 35.51 17.83 -14.20
N VAL A 18 34.90 17.80 -15.38
CA VAL A 18 33.50 17.43 -15.57
C VAL A 18 33.41 16.00 -15.10
N VAL A 19 32.97 15.82 -13.87
CA VAL A 19 32.68 14.49 -13.32
C VAL A 19 31.46 14.01 -14.09
N ASN A 20 31.66 13.04 -15.00
CA ASN A 20 30.54 12.37 -15.65
C ASN A 20 29.76 11.61 -14.57
N ALA A 21 28.59 12.11 -14.20
CA ALA A 21 27.70 11.43 -13.30
C ALA A 21 27.00 10.27 -14.04
N ASP A 22 26.87 9.12 -13.35
CA ASP A 22 26.17 7.97 -13.89
C ASP A 22 24.67 8.24 -14.03
N LYS A 23 24.13 9.07 -13.12
CA LYS A 23 22.72 9.48 -13.10
C LYS A 23 22.55 10.97 -12.87
N THR A 24 21.66 11.59 -13.63
CA THR A 24 21.29 12.99 -13.45
C THR A 24 19.81 13.08 -13.09
N VAL A 25 19.51 13.85 -12.05
CA VAL A 25 18.15 14.05 -11.52
C VAL A 25 17.79 15.53 -11.61
N PHE A 26 16.70 15.83 -12.33
CA PHE A 26 16.03 17.13 -12.34
C PHE A 26 14.67 17.01 -11.69
N ILE A 27 14.37 17.87 -10.72
CA ILE A 27 13.10 17.90 -10.02
C ILE A 27 12.33 19.13 -10.48
N ASP A 28 11.07 18.94 -10.93
CA ASP A 28 10.23 20.04 -11.40
C ASP A 28 9.05 20.33 -10.46
N PRO A 29 9.10 21.41 -9.64
CA PRO A 29 7.98 21.81 -8.79
C PRO A 29 6.76 22.28 -9.56
N HIS A 30 6.90 22.63 -10.87
CA HIS A 30 5.82 23.12 -11.72
C HIS A 30 5.09 22.01 -12.48
N ASP A 31 5.55 20.75 -12.34
CA ASP A 31 4.85 19.55 -12.84
C ASP A 31 4.38 18.69 -11.66
N PRO A 32 3.30 19.11 -10.96
CA PRO A 32 2.72 18.37 -9.85
C PRO A 32 1.87 17.21 -10.36
N TRP A 33 1.97 16.08 -9.68
CA TRP A 33 1.15 14.91 -9.95
C TRP A 33 0.01 14.80 -8.92
N GLN A 34 -0.14 13.62 -8.27
CA GLN A 34 -1.21 13.42 -7.30
C GLN A 34 -0.88 14.04 -5.93
N VAL A 35 -1.92 14.43 -5.20
CA VAL A 35 -1.84 14.63 -3.75
C VAL A 35 -1.98 13.27 -3.09
N PHE A 36 -1.02 12.92 -2.26
CA PHE A 36 -0.94 11.61 -1.65
C PHE A 36 -1.76 11.54 -0.36
N GLU A 37 -2.59 10.50 -0.22
CA GLU A 37 -3.47 10.29 0.93
C GLU A 37 -2.85 9.35 1.99
N GLY A 38 -1.92 8.48 1.60
CA GLY A 38 -1.21 7.68 2.59
C GLY A 38 -0.70 6.32 2.16
N TRP A 39 0.07 5.75 3.07
CA TRP A 39 0.62 4.40 3.01
C TRP A 39 -0.20 3.47 3.87
N GLY A 40 -0.44 2.26 3.40
CA GLY A 40 -1.32 1.34 4.10
C GLY A 40 -0.87 -0.10 4.16
N THR A 41 -1.69 -0.89 4.85
CA THR A 41 -1.60 -2.35 4.85
C THR A 41 -2.98 -2.99 4.94
N SER A 42 -3.12 -4.19 4.35
CA SER A 42 -4.23 -5.08 4.66
C SER A 42 -4.04 -5.72 6.03
N LEU A 43 -5.13 -5.95 6.74
CA LEU A 43 -5.15 -6.70 8.00
C LEU A 43 -5.20 -8.22 7.80
N CYS A 44 -5.53 -8.69 6.58
CA CYS A 44 -5.41 -10.11 6.23
C CYS A 44 -3.94 -10.54 6.19
N TRP A 45 -3.55 -11.67 6.69
CA TRP A 45 -4.32 -12.58 7.54
C TRP A 45 -3.82 -12.45 8.97
N TRP A 46 -2.74 -11.70 9.11
CA TRP A 46 -1.92 -11.58 10.32
C TRP A 46 -2.72 -11.07 11.52
N ALA A 47 -3.60 -10.10 11.29
CA ALA A 47 -4.36 -9.52 12.39
C ALA A 47 -5.31 -10.54 13.03
N ASN A 48 -5.89 -11.46 12.26
CA ASN A 48 -6.70 -12.54 12.79
C ASN A 48 -5.83 -13.59 13.51
N ALA A 49 -4.70 -13.99 12.91
CA ALA A 49 -3.79 -14.98 13.47
C ALA A 49 -3.05 -14.49 14.74
N PHE A 50 -2.69 -13.20 14.77
CA PHE A 50 -1.79 -12.61 15.77
C PHE A 50 -2.45 -12.32 17.12
N CYS A 51 -3.75 -12.32 17.21
CA CYS A 51 -4.44 -11.74 18.35
C CYS A 51 -4.72 -12.64 19.55
N GLY A 52 -4.31 -13.90 19.49
CA GLY A 52 -4.16 -14.73 20.70
C GLY A 52 -2.94 -14.34 21.57
N PHE A 53 -2.17 -13.34 21.12
CA PHE A 53 -0.91 -12.95 21.75
C PHE A 53 -1.15 -12.00 22.93
N PRO A 54 -0.23 -12.02 23.93
CA PRO A 54 -0.28 -11.06 25.04
C PRO A 54 -0.29 -9.60 24.57
N ASP A 55 -0.94 -8.72 25.33
CA ASP A 55 -1.07 -7.30 25.00
C ASP A 55 0.26 -6.61 24.71
N VAL A 56 1.33 -7.00 25.42
CA VAL A 56 2.66 -6.42 25.21
C VAL A 56 3.17 -6.68 23.80
N VAL A 57 2.95 -7.88 23.24
CA VAL A 57 3.44 -8.27 21.92
C VAL A 57 2.58 -7.64 20.82
N ARG A 58 1.25 -7.71 20.94
CA ARG A 58 0.36 -7.10 19.93
C ARG A 58 0.42 -5.58 19.92
N ASN A 59 0.66 -4.92 21.09
CA ASN A 59 0.93 -3.49 21.12
C ASN A 59 2.27 -3.13 20.47
N GLN A 60 3.33 -3.94 20.69
CA GLN A 60 4.60 -3.76 20.00
C GLN A 60 4.43 -3.85 18.47
N ALA A 61 3.68 -4.84 17.98
CA ALA A 61 3.38 -4.98 16.56
C ALA A 61 2.59 -3.77 16.03
N ALA A 62 1.56 -3.33 16.75
CA ALA A 62 0.78 -2.15 16.37
C ALA A 62 1.62 -0.86 16.38
N ASP A 63 2.53 -0.70 17.33
CA ASP A 63 3.48 0.42 17.37
C ASP A 63 4.40 0.42 16.15
N LEU A 64 4.96 -0.74 15.79
CA LEU A 64 5.84 -0.86 14.60
C LEU A 64 5.11 -0.56 13.29
N VAL A 65 3.84 -0.89 13.19
CA VAL A 65 3.09 -0.72 11.94
C VAL A 65 2.46 0.69 11.86
N PHE A 66 1.82 1.17 12.92
CA PHE A 66 0.93 2.33 12.85
C PHE A 66 1.46 3.58 13.55
N ASP A 67 2.29 3.45 14.59
CA ASP A 67 2.81 4.63 15.30
C ASP A 67 3.88 5.35 14.45
N PHE A 68 3.67 6.63 14.18
CA PHE A 68 4.60 7.42 13.38
C PHE A 68 5.99 7.54 14.01
N ASN A 69 6.09 7.64 15.31
CA ASN A 69 7.38 7.85 15.99
C ASN A 69 8.16 6.54 16.14
N LYS A 70 7.45 5.43 16.41
CA LYS A 70 8.06 4.13 16.73
C LYS A 70 8.20 3.19 15.53
N GLY A 71 7.40 3.38 14.48
CA GLY A 71 7.32 2.45 13.35
C GLY A 71 7.08 3.13 12.00
N LEU A 72 6.37 2.46 11.11
CA LEU A 72 6.09 2.91 9.74
C LEU A 72 5.12 4.09 9.68
N GLY A 73 4.24 4.25 10.67
CA GLY A 73 3.22 5.29 10.69
C GLY A 73 2.20 5.14 9.56
N LEU A 74 1.76 3.90 9.27
CA LEU A 74 0.77 3.63 8.23
C LEU A 74 -0.59 4.19 8.65
N ASN A 75 -1.24 4.92 7.75
CA ASN A 75 -2.52 5.57 8.03
C ASN A 75 -3.70 5.02 7.24
N VAL A 76 -3.46 4.16 6.24
CA VAL A 76 -4.49 3.54 5.39
C VAL A 76 -4.64 2.07 5.77
N ILE A 77 -5.85 1.64 6.11
CA ILE A 77 -6.13 0.29 6.60
C ILE A 77 -7.20 -0.37 5.73
N ARG A 78 -6.87 -1.56 5.18
CA ARG A 78 -7.84 -2.46 4.54
C ARG A 78 -8.26 -3.52 5.54
N TYR A 79 -9.53 -3.49 5.93
CA TYR A 79 -10.16 -4.41 6.88
C TYR A 79 -11.00 -5.43 6.13
N ASN A 80 -10.73 -6.73 6.30
CA ASN A 80 -11.53 -7.79 5.69
C ASN A 80 -12.81 -8.09 6.49
N ILE A 81 -13.97 -7.91 5.88
CA ILE A 81 -15.24 -8.44 6.40
C ILE A 81 -15.27 -9.93 6.09
N GLY A 82 -14.95 -10.76 7.08
CA GLY A 82 -14.80 -12.19 6.91
C GLY A 82 -16.05 -12.91 6.46
N GLY A 83 -15.86 -13.91 5.60
CA GLY A 83 -16.91 -14.87 5.23
C GLY A 83 -17.12 -15.97 6.27
N GLY A 84 -16.13 -16.17 7.14
CA GLY A 84 -16.02 -17.38 7.95
C GLY A 84 -15.88 -18.62 7.06
N ASP A 85 -15.58 -19.77 7.62
CA ASP A 85 -15.64 -21.02 6.84
C ASP A 85 -16.68 -21.97 7.38
N ASN A 86 -17.05 -22.95 6.57
CA ASN A 86 -17.93 -24.03 6.99
C ASN A 86 -17.27 -24.81 8.13
N PRO A 87 -17.93 -24.96 9.28
CA PRO A 87 -17.34 -25.65 10.44
C PRO A 87 -16.92 -27.10 10.19
N THR A 88 -17.34 -27.70 9.09
CA THR A 88 -16.94 -29.05 8.68
C THR A 88 -15.69 -29.05 7.79
N HIS A 89 -15.18 -27.88 7.40
CA HIS A 89 -13.99 -27.72 6.57
C HIS A 89 -12.79 -27.32 7.45
N HIS A 90 -11.61 -27.83 7.13
CA HIS A 90 -10.37 -27.52 7.83
C HIS A 90 -9.22 -27.51 6.81
N HIS A 91 -9.21 -26.49 5.95
CA HIS A 91 -8.23 -26.41 4.84
C HIS A 91 -7.53 -25.07 4.75
N MET A 92 -7.99 -24.06 5.46
CA MET A 92 -7.39 -22.74 5.39
C MET A 92 -6.12 -22.65 6.24
N ARG A 93 -5.15 -21.87 5.76
CA ARG A 93 -3.96 -21.52 6.53
C ARG A 93 -4.31 -20.66 7.73
N SER A 94 -3.42 -20.62 8.71
CA SER A 94 -3.63 -19.86 9.96
C SER A 94 -4.01 -18.41 9.69
N GLY A 95 -5.14 -17.99 10.25
CA GLY A 95 -5.68 -16.63 10.15
C GLY A 95 -6.47 -16.33 8.88
N ALA A 96 -6.48 -17.22 7.89
CA ALA A 96 -7.14 -16.96 6.61
C ALA A 96 -8.64 -17.33 6.57
N ASP A 97 -9.16 -17.83 7.66
CA ASP A 97 -10.57 -18.10 7.95
C ASP A 97 -11.13 -17.01 8.87
N VAL A 98 -11.25 -15.78 8.35
CA VAL A 98 -11.68 -14.63 9.17
C VAL A 98 -13.13 -14.82 9.62
N PRO A 99 -13.43 -14.77 10.94
CA PRO A 99 -14.77 -15.03 11.43
C PRO A 99 -15.82 -14.07 10.87
N GLY A 100 -16.87 -14.61 10.24
CA GLY A 100 -18.00 -13.82 9.77
C GLY A 100 -18.91 -13.38 10.92
N PHE A 101 -19.51 -12.20 10.79
CA PHE A 101 -20.47 -11.67 11.78
C PHE A 101 -21.83 -12.36 11.77
N ARG A 102 -22.13 -13.14 10.74
CA ARG A 102 -23.34 -13.93 10.61
C ARG A 102 -22.98 -15.36 10.26
N PRO A 103 -22.82 -16.24 11.26
CA PRO A 103 -22.17 -17.55 11.08
C PRO A 103 -23.03 -18.57 10.33
N CYS A 104 -24.32 -18.33 10.13
CA CYS A 104 -25.19 -19.19 9.33
C CYS A 104 -26.39 -18.41 8.77
N LYS A 105 -27.11 -19.01 7.82
CA LYS A 105 -28.29 -18.43 7.15
C LYS A 105 -29.36 -17.91 8.11
N ASN A 106 -29.65 -18.66 9.15
CA ASN A 106 -30.73 -18.37 10.12
C ASN A 106 -30.18 -17.85 11.46
N CYS A 107 -28.88 -17.52 11.52
CA CYS A 107 -28.26 -16.96 12.71
C CYS A 107 -28.48 -15.46 12.77
N ASP A 108 -28.54 -14.91 13.98
CA ASP A 108 -28.39 -13.48 14.23
C ASP A 108 -26.96 -13.02 14.03
N TYR A 109 -26.77 -11.71 13.95
CA TYR A 109 -25.44 -11.13 13.92
C TYR A 109 -24.74 -11.34 15.27
N ASN A 110 -23.53 -11.87 15.22
CA ASN A 110 -22.64 -11.98 16.38
C ASN A 110 -21.59 -10.87 16.33
N TRP A 111 -21.86 -9.77 16.98
CA TRP A 111 -20.95 -8.62 17.01
C TRP A 111 -19.71 -8.83 17.90
N THR A 112 -19.57 -9.98 18.54
CA THR A 112 -18.34 -10.38 19.23
C THR A 112 -17.37 -11.15 18.32
N SER A 113 -17.81 -11.57 17.13
CA SER A 113 -16.93 -12.19 16.13
C SER A 113 -15.81 -11.29 15.70
N ASP A 114 -14.79 -11.87 15.11
CA ASP A 114 -13.61 -11.18 14.58
C ASP A 114 -12.95 -10.25 15.62
N ALA A 115 -12.87 -10.69 16.86
CA ALA A 115 -12.29 -9.90 17.95
C ALA A 115 -10.83 -9.52 17.71
N ASN A 116 -10.11 -10.38 17.00
CA ASN A 116 -8.69 -10.26 16.75
C ASN A 116 -8.37 -9.14 15.75
N GLN A 117 -8.86 -9.23 14.53
CA GLN A 117 -8.65 -8.23 13.51
C GLN A 117 -9.23 -6.88 13.94
N ARG A 118 -10.39 -6.91 14.61
CA ARG A 118 -10.99 -5.71 15.20
C ARG A 118 -10.09 -5.02 16.22
N TRP A 119 -9.41 -5.78 17.09
CA TRP A 119 -8.47 -5.18 18.04
C TRP A 119 -7.35 -4.42 17.32
N ILE A 120 -6.75 -5.01 16.30
CA ILE A 120 -5.72 -4.36 15.49
C ILE A 120 -6.27 -3.13 14.76
N LEU A 121 -7.49 -3.19 14.23
CA LEU A 121 -8.13 -2.06 13.55
C LEU A 121 -8.26 -0.84 14.48
N PHE A 122 -8.73 -1.04 15.72
CA PHE A 122 -8.81 0.05 16.70
C PHE A 122 -7.44 0.48 17.20
N ALA A 123 -6.51 -0.44 17.39
CA ALA A 123 -5.13 -0.11 17.75
C ALA A 123 -4.43 0.74 16.67
N ALA A 124 -4.78 0.55 15.38
CA ALA A 124 -4.31 1.41 14.29
C ALA A 124 -4.92 2.82 14.39
N LYS A 125 -6.24 2.93 14.61
CA LYS A 125 -6.94 4.20 14.84
C LYS A 125 -6.31 4.98 15.98
N ASP A 126 -6.08 4.33 17.12
CA ASP A 126 -5.48 4.96 18.32
C ASP A 126 -4.04 5.46 18.08
N ARG A 127 -3.37 4.97 17.05
CA ARG A 127 -2.00 5.35 16.63
C ARG A 127 -1.96 6.33 15.45
N GLY A 128 -3.13 6.83 15.04
CA GLY A 128 -3.23 7.88 14.02
C GLY A 128 -3.59 7.39 12.61
N ALA A 129 -3.98 6.14 12.43
CA ALA A 129 -4.62 5.73 11.19
C ALA A 129 -5.98 6.44 11.04
N ASP A 130 -6.24 7.01 9.85
CA ASP A 130 -7.38 7.87 9.60
C ASP A 130 -8.13 7.56 8.29
N VAL A 131 -7.62 6.63 7.49
CA VAL A 131 -8.25 6.18 6.25
C VAL A 131 -8.52 4.67 6.35
N PHE A 132 -9.80 4.31 6.39
CA PHE A 132 -10.24 2.93 6.54
C PHE A 132 -11.07 2.51 5.33
N GLU A 133 -10.73 1.37 4.74
CA GLU A 133 -11.52 0.66 3.75
C GLU A 133 -11.97 -0.68 4.33
N ALA A 134 -13.25 -1.00 4.22
CA ALA A 134 -13.73 -2.36 4.41
C ALA A 134 -13.74 -3.08 3.06
N PHE A 135 -13.23 -4.29 3.00
CA PHE A 135 -13.32 -5.13 1.82
C PHE A 135 -13.75 -6.55 2.17
N SER A 136 -14.07 -7.36 1.19
CA SER A 136 -14.45 -8.75 1.43
C SER A 136 -13.76 -9.69 0.45
N ASN A 137 -12.96 -10.62 0.98
CA ASN A 137 -12.36 -11.68 0.18
C ASN A 137 -13.41 -12.69 -0.29
N SER A 138 -14.42 -12.96 0.53
CA SER A 138 -15.47 -13.92 0.21
C SER A 138 -16.80 -13.57 0.92
N PRO A 139 -17.93 -13.86 0.29
CA PRO A 139 -19.19 -13.92 1.00
C PRO A 139 -19.15 -14.97 2.11
N PRO A 140 -20.03 -14.88 3.13
CA PRO A 140 -20.26 -15.97 4.06
C PRO A 140 -20.45 -17.30 3.33
N TYR A 141 -19.79 -18.38 3.79
CA TYR A 141 -19.77 -19.67 3.12
C TYR A 141 -21.17 -20.19 2.77
N TRP A 142 -22.17 -19.94 3.63
CA TRP A 142 -23.56 -20.37 3.42
C TRP A 142 -24.31 -19.57 2.33
N MET A 143 -23.71 -18.49 1.79
CA MET A 143 -24.20 -17.75 0.63
C MET A 143 -23.59 -18.24 -0.68
N THR A 144 -22.61 -19.14 -0.64
CA THR A 144 -21.87 -19.59 -1.82
C THR A 144 -22.45 -20.88 -2.41
N TYR A 145 -22.21 -21.10 -3.71
CA TYR A 145 -22.60 -22.35 -4.38
C TYR A 145 -21.80 -23.55 -3.89
N SER A 146 -20.53 -23.37 -3.57
CA SER A 146 -19.64 -24.42 -3.07
C SER A 146 -19.84 -24.72 -1.58
N ASN A 147 -20.55 -23.85 -0.86
CA ASN A 147 -20.63 -23.89 0.60
C ASN A 147 -19.23 -23.74 1.26
N CYS A 148 -18.34 -23.01 0.61
CA CYS A 148 -16.96 -22.77 0.99
C CYS A 148 -16.60 -21.31 0.72
N SER A 149 -15.89 -20.65 1.65
CA SER A 149 -15.48 -19.26 1.51
C SER A 149 -14.12 -19.09 0.81
N SER A 150 -13.47 -20.19 0.39
CA SER A 150 -12.22 -20.12 -0.37
C SER A 150 -12.42 -20.07 -1.90
N GLY A 151 -13.63 -20.25 -2.39
CA GLY A 151 -13.95 -20.19 -3.81
C GLY A 151 -14.91 -21.26 -4.29
N GLY A 152 -15.16 -21.24 -5.59
CA GLY A 152 -16.07 -22.14 -6.26
C GLY A 152 -15.40 -23.33 -6.92
N ARG A 153 -16.19 -24.36 -7.26
CA ARG A 153 -15.70 -25.48 -8.06
C ARG A 153 -15.17 -24.98 -9.40
N ASN A 154 -13.95 -25.38 -9.75
CA ASN A 154 -13.27 -24.94 -10.96
C ASN A 154 -13.16 -23.41 -11.09
N SER A 155 -13.01 -22.71 -9.97
CA SER A 155 -12.88 -21.24 -9.92
C SER A 155 -14.01 -20.48 -10.65
N THR A 156 -15.23 -21.04 -10.61
CA THR A 156 -16.41 -20.39 -11.21
C THR A 156 -17.03 -19.38 -10.24
N ASN A 157 -17.93 -18.52 -10.75
CA ASN A 157 -18.70 -17.57 -9.95
C ASN A 157 -19.34 -18.28 -8.76
N ASN A 158 -19.00 -17.88 -7.53
CA ASN A 158 -19.33 -18.65 -6.34
C ASN A 158 -20.42 -18.05 -5.46
N LEU A 159 -20.68 -16.74 -5.52
CA LEU A 159 -21.84 -16.19 -4.81
C LEU A 159 -23.13 -16.61 -5.48
N ASN A 160 -24.00 -17.30 -4.73
CA ASN A 160 -25.30 -17.73 -5.22
C ASN A 160 -26.21 -16.51 -5.45
N PHE A 161 -26.76 -16.37 -6.64
CA PHE A 161 -27.56 -15.19 -7.04
C PHE A 161 -28.77 -14.93 -6.11
N SER A 162 -29.32 -15.96 -5.46
CA SER A 162 -30.39 -15.80 -4.50
C SER A 162 -30.00 -15.08 -3.20
N TYR A 163 -28.70 -14.88 -2.99
CA TYR A 163 -28.14 -14.20 -1.83
C TYR A 163 -27.53 -12.82 -2.16
N TYR A 164 -27.66 -12.29 -3.35
CA TYR A 164 -27.06 -10.98 -3.70
C TYR A 164 -27.53 -9.84 -2.78
N ASP A 165 -28.83 -9.80 -2.48
CA ASP A 165 -29.38 -8.82 -1.53
C ASP A 165 -28.91 -9.09 -0.09
N ALA A 166 -28.86 -10.35 0.32
CA ALA A 166 -28.37 -10.73 1.64
C ALA A 166 -26.88 -10.43 1.83
N TYR A 167 -26.07 -10.57 0.78
CA TYR A 167 -24.65 -10.22 0.82
C TYR A 167 -24.45 -8.71 0.90
N ALA A 168 -25.16 -7.93 0.10
CA ALA A 168 -25.11 -6.48 0.17
C ALA A 168 -25.59 -5.95 1.53
N ASP A 169 -26.66 -6.54 2.08
CA ASP A 169 -27.16 -6.24 3.42
C ASP A 169 -26.12 -6.57 4.49
N TYR A 170 -25.49 -7.75 4.41
CA TYR A 170 -24.43 -8.19 5.33
C TYR A 170 -23.27 -7.21 5.37
N LEU A 171 -22.68 -6.87 4.24
CA LEU A 171 -21.57 -5.93 4.16
C LEU A 171 -21.92 -4.56 4.73
N THR A 172 -23.10 -4.04 4.37
CA THR A 172 -23.53 -2.71 4.79
C THR A 172 -23.98 -2.64 6.25
N GLU A 173 -24.50 -3.75 6.84
CA GLU A 173 -24.76 -3.83 8.29
C GLU A 173 -23.45 -3.81 9.09
N VAL A 174 -22.41 -4.51 8.62
CA VAL A 174 -21.10 -4.47 9.28
C VAL A 174 -20.51 -3.03 9.25
N VAL A 175 -20.56 -2.36 8.10
CA VAL A 175 -20.12 -0.94 7.99
C VAL A 175 -20.94 -0.04 8.93
N LYS A 176 -22.26 -0.23 8.99
CA LYS A 176 -23.13 0.53 9.89
C LYS A 176 -22.80 0.29 11.36
N TRP A 177 -22.51 -0.95 11.73
CA TRP A 177 -22.14 -1.29 13.10
C TRP A 177 -20.84 -0.59 13.51
N TYR A 178 -19.78 -0.62 12.64
CA TYR A 178 -18.52 0.06 12.90
C TYR A 178 -18.69 1.58 13.01
N LYS A 179 -19.54 2.18 12.18
CA LYS A 179 -19.89 3.60 12.31
C LYS A 179 -20.48 3.91 13.68
N GLY A 180 -21.30 3.01 14.23
CA GLY A 180 -21.83 3.10 15.61
C GLY A 180 -20.75 2.95 16.69
N GLN A 181 -19.57 2.38 16.34
CA GLN A 181 -18.38 2.29 17.20
C GLN A 181 -17.38 3.43 16.90
N GLU A 182 -17.83 4.51 16.25
CA GLU A 182 -17.00 5.67 15.91
C GLU A 182 -15.83 5.36 14.95
N LEU A 183 -15.95 4.28 14.14
CA LEU A 183 -15.02 3.96 13.07
C LEU A 183 -15.74 4.01 11.73
N ILE A 184 -15.32 4.91 10.86
CA ILE A 184 -15.94 5.13 9.55
C ILE A 184 -15.06 4.51 8.47
N PHE A 185 -15.59 3.52 7.77
CA PHE A 185 -15.00 3.07 6.52
C PHE A 185 -15.35 4.07 5.42
N ARG A 186 -14.34 4.68 4.80
CA ARG A 186 -14.53 5.62 3.70
C ARG A 186 -15.07 4.93 2.45
N THR A 187 -14.62 3.72 2.23
CA THR A 187 -15.04 2.86 1.12
C THR A 187 -15.37 1.45 1.58
N LEU A 188 -16.24 0.81 0.81
CA LEU A 188 -16.60 -0.59 0.93
C LEU A 188 -16.34 -1.27 -0.42
N GLU A 189 -15.38 -2.21 -0.44
CA GLU A 189 -14.99 -3.01 -1.60
C GLU A 189 -15.59 -4.42 -1.47
N PRO A 190 -16.57 -4.79 -2.28
CA PRO A 190 -17.22 -6.10 -2.15
C PRO A 190 -16.44 -7.26 -2.78
N PHE A 191 -15.27 -7.01 -3.36
CA PHE A 191 -14.50 -7.99 -4.12
C PHE A 191 -13.05 -8.02 -3.67
N ASN A 192 -12.36 -9.10 -4.05
CA ASN A 192 -10.90 -9.21 -4.05
C ASN A 192 -10.49 -10.21 -5.13
N GLU A 193 -9.69 -9.76 -6.10
CA GLU A 193 -9.21 -10.52 -7.24
C GLU A 193 -10.32 -11.35 -7.94
N PRO A 194 -11.45 -10.72 -8.28
CA PRO A 194 -12.68 -11.45 -8.64
C PRO A 194 -12.57 -12.27 -9.92
N THR A 195 -11.64 -11.92 -10.84
CA THR A 195 -11.55 -12.59 -12.15
C THR A 195 -10.27 -13.39 -12.36
N THR A 196 -9.40 -13.51 -11.35
CA THR A 196 -8.07 -14.15 -11.49
C THR A 196 -8.12 -15.66 -11.74
N GLY A 197 -9.23 -16.33 -11.45
CA GLY A 197 -9.36 -17.78 -11.55
C GLY A 197 -8.58 -18.58 -10.50
N LEU A 198 -8.11 -17.92 -9.44
CA LEU A 198 -7.34 -18.55 -8.36
C LEU A 198 -8.23 -19.16 -7.28
N TRP A 199 -9.48 -18.69 -7.13
CA TRP A 199 -10.34 -19.03 -6.01
C TRP A 199 -11.13 -20.30 -6.27
N HIS A 200 -10.76 -21.37 -5.59
CA HIS A 200 -11.39 -22.68 -5.74
C HIS A 200 -11.83 -23.25 -4.37
N GLU A 201 -12.79 -24.15 -4.40
CA GLU A 201 -13.22 -24.85 -3.20
C GLU A 201 -12.04 -25.56 -2.52
N PHE A 202 -11.98 -25.53 -1.20
CA PHE A 202 -10.90 -26.05 -0.38
C PHE A 202 -9.53 -25.38 -0.62
N GLY A 203 -9.51 -24.14 -1.10
CA GLY A 203 -8.30 -23.30 -1.15
C GLY A 203 -7.80 -22.94 0.26
N SER A 204 -6.55 -22.50 0.36
CA SER A 204 -5.90 -22.23 1.65
C SER A 204 -6.24 -20.86 2.27
N GLN A 205 -7.14 -20.09 1.67
CA GLN A 205 -7.56 -18.77 2.14
C GLN A 205 -8.94 -18.39 1.60
N GLU A 206 -9.58 -17.38 2.21
CA GLU A 206 -10.80 -16.80 1.65
C GLU A 206 -10.57 -16.24 0.24
N GLY A 207 -11.56 -16.41 -0.63
CA GLY A 207 -11.59 -15.88 -1.98
C GLY A 207 -12.88 -16.24 -2.70
N CYS A 208 -13.27 -15.42 -3.68
CA CYS A 208 -14.49 -15.65 -4.45
C CYS A 208 -14.34 -15.15 -5.88
N THR A 209 -14.59 -16.02 -6.84
CA THR A 209 -14.67 -15.62 -8.25
C THR A 209 -16.04 -15.05 -8.56
N TYR A 210 -16.06 -13.96 -9.33
CA TYR A 210 -17.28 -13.33 -9.84
C TYR A 210 -17.18 -13.13 -11.35
N ASN A 211 -18.30 -13.21 -12.06
CA ASN A 211 -18.39 -12.68 -13.41
C ASN A 211 -18.84 -11.21 -13.40
N TYR A 212 -18.63 -10.50 -14.49
CA TYR A 212 -18.91 -9.07 -14.60
C TYR A 212 -20.38 -8.71 -14.33
N LEU A 213 -21.32 -9.58 -14.73
CA LEU A 213 -22.75 -9.36 -14.46
C LEU A 213 -23.03 -9.43 -12.96
N SER A 214 -22.47 -10.42 -12.28
CA SER A 214 -22.59 -10.54 -10.82
C SER A 214 -22.01 -9.32 -10.12
N MET A 215 -20.83 -8.87 -10.56
CA MET A 215 -20.16 -7.68 -10.00
C MET A 215 -21.03 -6.42 -10.17
N SER A 216 -21.56 -6.18 -11.38
CA SER A 216 -22.46 -5.06 -11.64
C SER A 216 -23.69 -5.09 -10.72
N GLU A 217 -24.33 -6.24 -10.57
CA GLU A 217 -25.50 -6.41 -9.72
C GLU A 217 -25.19 -6.25 -8.21
N ILE A 218 -24.00 -6.68 -7.76
CA ILE A 218 -23.57 -6.54 -6.37
C ILE A 218 -23.25 -5.06 -6.06
N VAL A 219 -22.48 -4.37 -6.90
CA VAL A 219 -22.15 -2.94 -6.72
C VAL A 219 -23.41 -2.10 -6.61
N LYS A 220 -24.40 -2.36 -7.48
CA LYS A 220 -25.71 -1.68 -7.43
C LYS A 220 -26.42 -1.91 -6.10
N ARG A 221 -26.47 -3.14 -5.61
CA ARG A 221 -27.15 -3.48 -4.36
C ARG A 221 -26.42 -2.88 -3.17
N VAL A 222 -25.09 -3.01 -3.10
CA VAL A 222 -24.29 -2.40 -2.03
C VAL A 222 -24.52 -0.90 -1.98
N GLY A 223 -24.44 -0.20 -3.12
CA GLY A 223 -24.74 1.24 -3.18
C GLY A 223 -26.16 1.59 -2.76
N SER A 224 -27.14 0.79 -3.18
CA SER A 224 -28.55 0.96 -2.76
C SER A 224 -28.75 0.76 -1.25
N TYR A 225 -28.15 -0.28 -0.67
CA TYR A 225 -28.23 -0.53 0.78
C TYR A 225 -27.49 0.52 1.61
N LEU A 226 -26.32 1.00 1.14
CA LEU A 226 -25.64 2.15 1.77
C LEU A 226 -26.56 3.38 1.79
N ASN A 227 -27.25 3.65 0.69
CA ASN A 227 -28.21 4.76 0.61
C ASN A 227 -29.40 4.57 1.57
N GLN A 228 -30.04 3.40 1.54
CA GLN A 228 -31.20 3.07 2.40
C GLN A 228 -30.86 3.17 3.88
N LYS A 229 -29.60 2.83 4.26
CA LYS A 229 -29.12 2.89 5.63
C LYS A 229 -28.55 4.28 6.02
N GLY A 230 -28.58 5.27 5.13
CA GLY A 230 -28.06 6.63 5.37
C GLY A 230 -26.54 6.68 5.53
N LEU A 231 -25.83 5.79 4.83
CA LEU A 231 -24.36 5.66 4.93
C LEU A 231 -23.60 6.34 3.78
N LEU A 232 -24.25 6.66 2.63
CA LEU A 232 -23.56 7.18 1.44
C LEU A 232 -22.81 8.51 1.67
N ASN A 233 -23.18 9.26 2.69
CA ASN A 233 -22.48 10.50 3.06
C ASN A 233 -21.13 10.25 3.75
N THR A 234 -20.87 9.03 4.19
CA THR A 234 -19.62 8.64 4.88
C THR A 234 -18.89 7.49 4.21
N THR A 235 -19.63 6.60 3.55
CA THR A 235 -19.10 5.37 2.93
C THR A 235 -19.62 5.22 1.52
N THR A 236 -18.73 5.09 0.55
CA THR A 236 -19.06 4.83 -0.86
C THR A 236 -18.52 3.47 -1.28
N VAL A 237 -18.85 3.02 -2.49
CA VAL A 237 -18.30 1.77 -3.02
C VAL A 237 -16.94 2.04 -3.65
N SER A 238 -15.97 1.15 -3.43
CA SER A 238 -14.77 0.97 -4.25
C SER A 238 -14.92 -0.27 -5.14
N MET A 239 -14.11 -0.37 -6.20
CA MET A 239 -14.04 -1.53 -7.10
C MET A 239 -12.73 -1.50 -7.91
N ALA A 240 -12.19 -2.63 -8.36
CA ALA A 240 -12.67 -4.00 -8.14
C ALA A 240 -11.61 -4.90 -7.52
N ASP A 241 -10.45 -4.31 -7.12
CA ASP A 241 -9.34 -5.06 -6.51
C ASP A 241 -8.84 -6.22 -7.40
N GLU A 242 -8.73 -6.01 -8.70
CA GLU A 242 -8.21 -7.04 -9.60
C GLU A 242 -6.71 -7.27 -9.41
N GLY A 243 -6.29 -8.52 -9.48
CA GLY A 243 -4.87 -8.91 -9.34
C GLY A 243 -3.96 -8.44 -10.48
N LEU A 244 -4.56 -8.06 -11.62
CA LEU A 244 -3.92 -7.61 -12.85
C LEU A 244 -4.40 -6.21 -13.24
N LEU A 245 -3.48 -5.32 -13.62
CA LEU A 245 -3.82 -3.95 -14.08
C LEU A 245 -4.74 -3.95 -15.31
N GLU A 246 -4.51 -4.84 -16.27
CA GLU A 246 -5.38 -5.01 -17.45
C GLU A 246 -6.75 -5.59 -17.07
N GLY A 247 -6.77 -6.44 -16.04
CA GLY A 247 -8.00 -6.98 -15.45
C GLY A 247 -8.87 -5.86 -14.90
N GLU A 248 -8.29 -4.94 -14.14
CA GLU A 248 -9.01 -3.78 -13.59
C GLU A 248 -9.65 -2.92 -14.71
N ILE A 249 -8.91 -2.63 -15.78
CA ILE A 249 -9.45 -1.89 -16.94
C ILE A 249 -10.64 -2.63 -17.54
N SER A 250 -10.51 -3.95 -17.72
CA SER A 250 -11.55 -4.78 -18.30
C SER A 250 -12.80 -4.82 -17.40
N THR A 251 -12.62 -4.94 -16.11
CA THR A 251 -13.70 -4.97 -15.11
C THR A 251 -14.42 -3.63 -15.05
N ILE A 252 -13.70 -2.51 -14.98
CA ILE A 252 -14.30 -1.16 -15.02
C ILE A 252 -15.17 -1.01 -16.27
N SER A 253 -14.62 -1.34 -17.44
CA SER A 253 -15.31 -1.22 -18.72
C SER A 253 -16.57 -2.11 -18.79
N ALA A 254 -16.45 -3.36 -18.35
CA ALA A 254 -17.56 -4.32 -18.38
C ALA A 254 -18.68 -3.95 -17.41
N VAL A 255 -18.35 -3.58 -16.19
CA VAL A 255 -19.32 -3.19 -15.15
C VAL A 255 -20.03 -1.89 -15.54
N ASP A 256 -19.29 -0.91 -16.10
CA ASP A 256 -19.87 0.33 -16.62
C ASP A 256 -20.83 0.06 -17.79
N THR A 257 -20.46 -0.81 -18.73
CA THR A 257 -21.30 -1.16 -19.88
C THR A 257 -22.57 -1.88 -19.44
N LEU A 258 -22.47 -2.82 -18.52
CA LEU A 258 -23.62 -3.54 -17.98
C LEU A 258 -24.52 -2.62 -17.13
N GLY A 259 -23.91 -1.65 -16.44
CA GLY A 259 -24.62 -0.63 -15.66
C GLY A 259 -25.47 0.32 -16.49
N ILE A 260 -25.13 0.58 -17.76
CA ILE A 260 -25.89 1.43 -18.68
C ILE A 260 -27.29 0.86 -18.97
N PHE A 261 -27.48 -0.45 -18.91
CA PHE A 261 -28.76 -1.10 -19.18
C PHE A 261 -29.78 -0.98 -18.02
N GLY A 262 -29.60 -0.06 -17.08
CA GLY A 262 -30.62 0.30 -16.09
C GLY A 262 -30.09 0.75 -14.73
N ASN A 263 -28.80 0.92 -14.55
CA ASN A 263 -28.24 1.16 -13.23
C ASN A 263 -27.19 2.27 -13.25
N ASN A 264 -27.41 3.33 -12.49
CA ASN A 264 -26.43 4.38 -12.29
C ASN A 264 -25.36 3.95 -11.27
N ILE A 265 -24.59 2.90 -11.62
CA ILE A 265 -23.54 2.33 -10.75
C ILE A 265 -22.46 3.36 -10.48
N LYS A 266 -22.12 4.18 -11.47
CA LYS A 266 -21.09 5.25 -11.35
C LYS A 266 -21.33 6.21 -10.20
N SER A 267 -22.59 6.44 -9.80
CA SER A 267 -22.91 7.34 -8.68
C SER A 267 -22.56 6.76 -7.32
N TYR A 268 -22.46 5.44 -7.19
CA TYR A 268 -22.10 4.77 -5.95
C TYR A 268 -20.58 4.57 -5.81
N VAL A 269 -19.87 4.39 -6.93
CA VAL A 269 -18.43 4.15 -6.95
C VAL A 269 -17.68 5.48 -6.89
N SER A 270 -16.81 5.65 -5.90
CA SER A 270 -15.95 6.83 -5.76
C SER A 270 -14.45 6.54 -5.95
N GLN A 271 -14.08 5.27 -6.01
CA GLN A 271 -12.69 4.82 -5.99
C GLN A 271 -12.53 3.56 -6.83
N TYR A 272 -11.44 3.50 -7.59
CA TYR A 272 -10.96 2.29 -8.23
C TYR A 272 -9.77 1.74 -7.45
N ASN A 273 -9.80 0.44 -7.19
CA ASN A 273 -8.76 -0.31 -6.50
C ASN A 273 -8.12 -1.30 -7.47
N THR A 274 -6.80 -1.38 -7.47
CA THR A 274 -6.08 -2.38 -8.25
C THR A 274 -4.89 -2.93 -7.48
N HIS A 275 -4.61 -4.21 -7.69
CA HIS A 275 -3.34 -4.79 -7.29
C HIS A 275 -2.28 -4.54 -8.37
N ALA A 276 -1.02 -4.61 -8.01
CA ALA A 276 0.10 -4.39 -8.94
C ALA A 276 1.03 -5.60 -9.06
N TYR A 277 0.50 -6.81 -8.82
CA TYR A 277 1.31 -8.04 -8.92
C TYR A 277 1.80 -8.31 -10.34
N SER A 278 1.02 -7.93 -11.35
CA SER A 278 1.41 -8.07 -12.75
C SER A 278 0.68 -7.07 -13.65
N GLY A 279 1.08 -7.02 -14.92
CA GLY A 279 0.55 -6.10 -15.91
C GLY A 279 1.43 -4.87 -16.15
N ILE A 280 1.16 -4.18 -17.25
CA ILE A 280 1.92 -3.01 -17.72
C ILE A 280 1.04 -1.76 -17.87
N ALA A 281 -0.28 -1.89 -17.66
CA ALA A 281 -1.28 -0.88 -17.99
C ALA A 281 -1.44 0.24 -16.93
N ARG A 282 -0.39 0.59 -16.18
CA ARG A 282 -0.42 1.63 -15.13
C ARG A 282 -0.92 2.97 -15.62
N SER A 283 -0.30 3.50 -16.66
CA SER A 283 -0.70 4.80 -17.22
C SER A 283 -2.09 4.79 -17.85
N PRO A 284 -2.49 3.79 -18.66
CA PRO A 284 -3.87 3.67 -19.11
C PRO A 284 -4.90 3.68 -17.98
N LEU A 285 -4.66 2.90 -16.89
CA LEU A 285 -5.57 2.85 -15.75
C LEU A 285 -5.65 4.19 -15.02
N TYR A 286 -4.53 4.89 -14.84
CA TYR A 286 -4.53 6.26 -14.30
C TYR A 286 -5.41 7.21 -15.12
N HIS A 287 -5.32 7.18 -16.45
CA HIS A 287 -6.13 8.04 -17.32
C HIS A 287 -7.62 7.71 -17.19
N ILE A 288 -7.99 6.42 -17.16
CA ILE A 288 -9.39 6.00 -16.95
C ILE A 288 -9.92 6.51 -15.60
N ALA A 289 -9.16 6.35 -14.53
CA ALA A 289 -9.58 6.85 -13.21
C ALA A 289 -9.75 8.38 -13.19
N LYS A 290 -8.79 9.09 -13.78
CA LYS A 290 -8.83 10.56 -13.91
C LYS A 290 -10.01 11.05 -14.74
N GLU A 291 -10.26 10.46 -15.90
CA GLU A 291 -11.38 10.79 -16.79
C GLU A 291 -12.74 10.52 -16.12
N ASN A 292 -12.84 9.46 -15.35
CA ASN A 292 -14.04 9.14 -14.59
C ASN A 292 -14.17 9.94 -13.27
N GLY A 293 -13.17 10.76 -12.91
CA GLY A 293 -13.18 11.54 -11.68
C GLY A 293 -13.13 10.67 -10.42
N LYS A 294 -12.47 9.49 -10.49
CA LYS A 294 -12.38 8.54 -9.38
C LYS A 294 -11.00 8.58 -8.72
N ARG A 295 -10.96 8.35 -7.40
CA ARG A 295 -9.69 8.03 -6.74
C ARG A 295 -9.13 6.74 -7.33
N LEU A 296 -7.82 6.62 -7.33
CA LEU A 296 -7.14 5.41 -7.73
C LEU A 296 -6.20 4.98 -6.60
N TRP A 297 -6.40 3.77 -6.09
CA TRP A 297 -5.50 3.14 -5.14
C TRP A 297 -4.72 2.01 -5.82
N MET A 298 -3.46 1.92 -5.48
CA MET A 298 -2.76 0.65 -5.52
C MET A 298 -3.05 -0.05 -4.19
N SER A 299 -4.07 -0.88 -4.19
CA SER A 299 -4.72 -1.40 -2.98
C SER A 299 -4.06 -2.64 -2.42
N GLU A 300 -3.19 -3.28 -3.23
CA GLU A 300 -2.45 -4.44 -2.75
C GLU A 300 -1.20 -4.74 -3.58
N TRP A 301 -0.09 -4.86 -2.92
CA TRP A 301 1.13 -5.45 -3.45
C TRP A 301 1.99 -6.03 -2.33
N GLY A 302 2.64 -7.15 -2.59
CA GLY A 302 3.64 -7.76 -1.71
C GLY A 302 4.59 -8.62 -2.52
N SER A 303 5.77 -8.85 -1.99
CA SER A 303 6.77 -9.73 -2.59
C SER A 303 7.50 -10.48 -1.50
N TRP A 304 8.08 -11.62 -1.87
CA TRP A 304 8.95 -12.39 -0.98
C TRP A 304 9.91 -11.48 -0.25
N SER A 305 9.81 -11.47 1.07
CA SER A 305 10.66 -10.66 1.93
C SER A 305 11.89 -11.46 2.32
N SER A 306 13.06 -10.86 2.17
CA SER A 306 14.32 -11.41 2.65
C SER A 306 15.02 -10.44 3.58
N LYS A 307 16.00 -10.94 4.33
CA LYS A 307 16.85 -10.13 5.22
C LYS A 307 17.88 -9.28 4.45
N ASN A 308 18.03 -9.50 3.16
CA ASN A 308 18.98 -8.79 2.31
C ASN A 308 18.33 -7.63 1.53
N MET A 309 19.15 -6.81 0.90
CA MET A 309 18.68 -5.66 0.13
C MET A 309 17.97 -6.02 -1.17
N SER A 310 18.06 -7.25 -1.68
CA SER A 310 17.39 -7.62 -2.95
C SER A 310 15.87 -7.42 -2.88
N ALA A 311 15.23 -7.92 -1.81
CA ALA A 311 13.79 -7.70 -1.61
C ALA A 311 13.47 -6.22 -1.34
N SER A 312 14.34 -5.52 -0.62
CA SER A 312 14.19 -4.09 -0.34
C SER A 312 14.23 -3.25 -1.62
N ILE A 313 15.15 -3.57 -2.54
CA ILE A 313 15.25 -2.91 -3.84
C ILE A 313 14.02 -3.22 -4.70
N LYS A 314 13.57 -4.48 -4.74
CA LYS A 314 12.36 -4.87 -5.47
C LYS A 314 11.13 -4.11 -4.98
N LEU A 315 10.95 -3.97 -3.65
CA LEU A 315 9.88 -3.16 -3.07
C LEU A 315 9.99 -1.69 -3.51
N SER A 316 11.18 -1.12 -3.45
CA SER A 316 11.42 0.25 -3.89
C SER A 316 11.13 0.46 -5.38
N GLU A 317 11.57 -0.44 -6.24
CA GLU A 317 11.28 -0.40 -7.68
C GLU A 317 9.78 -0.44 -7.98
N GLU A 318 9.02 -1.26 -7.24
CA GLU A 318 7.57 -1.32 -7.43
C GLU A 318 6.88 -0.03 -6.97
N ILE A 319 7.25 0.49 -5.80
CA ILE A 319 6.73 1.79 -5.33
C ILE A 319 7.04 2.91 -6.35
N LEU A 320 8.28 2.98 -6.82
CA LEU A 320 8.67 3.98 -7.82
C LEU A 320 7.85 3.86 -9.11
N LYS A 321 7.68 2.64 -9.62
CA LYS A 321 6.92 2.36 -10.83
C LYS A 321 5.45 2.78 -10.67
N ASP A 322 4.82 2.43 -9.55
CA ASP A 322 3.43 2.76 -9.28
C ASP A 322 3.25 4.26 -9.08
N MET A 323 4.02 4.87 -8.18
CA MET A 323 3.89 6.29 -7.86
C MET A 323 4.12 7.20 -9.07
N ARG A 324 4.94 6.77 -10.04
CA ARG A 324 5.27 7.54 -11.25
C ARG A 324 4.32 7.29 -12.41
N LYS A 325 3.78 6.08 -12.57
CA LYS A 325 3.00 5.69 -13.76
C LYS A 325 1.52 5.48 -13.47
N LEU A 326 1.19 4.77 -12.39
CA LEU A 326 -0.18 4.58 -11.92
C LEU A 326 -0.68 5.81 -11.17
N LYS A 327 0.22 6.53 -10.49
CA LYS A 327 -0.05 7.74 -9.70
C LYS A 327 -1.20 7.56 -8.71
N PRO A 328 -1.19 6.47 -7.91
CA PRO A 328 -2.23 6.23 -6.93
C PRO A 328 -2.19 7.28 -5.83
N VAL A 329 -3.35 7.61 -5.27
CA VAL A 329 -3.42 8.51 -4.10
C VAL A 329 -3.12 7.79 -2.79
N ALA A 330 -3.23 6.46 -2.75
CA ALA A 330 -2.77 5.62 -1.65
C ALA A 330 -2.08 4.37 -2.18
N TRP A 331 -1.10 3.88 -1.43
CA TRP A 331 -0.34 2.66 -1.74
C TRP A 331 -0.36 1.72 -0.55
N VAL A 332 -0.83 0.49 -0.74
CA VAL A 332 -1.13 -0.47 0.33
C VAL A 332 -0.27 -1.72 0.16
N TYR A 333 0.51 -2.03 1.19
CA TYR A 333 1.26 -3.28 1.26
C TYR A 333 0.33 -4.43 1.65
N TRP A 334 0.48 -5.63 1.04
CA TRP A 334 -0.42 -6.77 1.25
C TRP A 334 -0.58 -7.09 2.73
N GLN A 335 0.50 -7.54 3.42
CA GLN A 335 0.49 -7.73 4.87
C GLN A 335 1.87 -7.50 5.47
N ILE A 336 1.90 -6.67 6.51
CA ILE A 336 3.16 -6.26 7.14
C ILE A 336 3.79 -7.38 7.96
N ILE A 337 2.97 -8.19 8.63
CA ILE A 337 3.43 -9.28 9.50
C ILE A 337 3.05 -10.61 8.84
N GLU A 338 3.99 -11.54 8.81
CA GLU A 338 3.77 -12.89 8.25
C GLU A 338 4.28 -13.97 9.21
N HIS A 339 3.69 -15.17 9.10
CA HIS A 339 4.15 -16.32 9.86
C HIS A 339 5.54 -16.74 9.41
N ALA A 340 6.50 -16.68 10.31
CA ALA A 340 7.90 -17.02 10.05
C ALA A 340 8.54 -17.64 11.30
N PRO A 341 8.19 -18.88 11.66
CA PRO A 341 8.55 -19.50 12.95
C PRO A 341 10.05 -19.66 13.17
N ASN A 342 10.84 -19.72 12.12
CA ASN A 342 12.31 -19.85 12.19
C ASN A 342 13.02 -18.68 11.50
N GLY A 343 12.33 -17.56 11.32
CA GLY A 343 12.86 -16.36 10.70
C GLY A 343 12.99 -16.43 9.19
N ASN A 344 12.62 -17.54 8.56
CA ASN A 344 12.55 -17.64 7.10
C ASN A 344 11.96 -18.99 6.68
N ASP A 345 10.73 -19.04 6.23
CA ASP A 345 10.12 -20.22 5.63
C ASP A 345 10.01 -20.17 4.09
N GLY A 346 10.56 -19.13 3.47
CA GLY A 346 10.64 -19.00 2.01
C GLY A 346 9.35 -18.56 1.30
N ASN A 347 8.22 -18.51 2.00
CA ASN A 347 6.90 -18.16 1.45
C ASN A 347 6.28 -16.92 2.11
N ASP A 348 7.10 -15.96 2.46
CA ASP A 348 6.82 -14.94 3.42
C ASP A 348 6.87 -13.55 2.76
N TYR A 349 5.74 -12.87 2.76
CA TYR A 349 5.58 -11.50 2.25
C TYR A 349 5.82 -10.43 3.32
N GLY A 350 5.89 -10.81 4.61
CA GLY A 350 5.96 -9.89 5.74
C GLY A 350 7.23 -9.03 5.75
N LEU A 351 7.09 -7.77 6.09
CA LEU A 351 8.20 -6.89 6.44
C LEU A 351 8.66 -7.16 7.88
N ILE A 352 7.81 -7.82 8.65
CA ILE A 352 8.06 -8.32 10.00
C ILE A 352 7.68 -9.81 10.03
N GLY A 353 8.62 -10.65 10.44
CA GLY A 353 8.35 -12.07 10.72
C GLY A 353 7.87 -12.26 12.15
N ALA A 354 6.91 -13.16 12.36
CA ALA A 354 6.42 -13.55 13.68
C ALA A 354 6.12 -15.05 13.72
N ASP A 355 6.35 -15.69 14.85
CA ASP A 355 5.85 -17.07 15.05
C ASP A 355 4.42 -17.02 15.56
N PHE A 356 3.44 -17.25 14.69
CA PHE A 356 2.01 -17.22 15.06
C PHE A 356 1.59 -18.28 16.08
N ASN A 357 2.46 -19.28 16.32
CA ASN A 357 2.22 -20.35 17.29
C ASN A 357 2.94 -20.10 18.62
N ASN A 358 3.87 -19.12 18.68
CA ASN A 358 4.68 -18.90 19.85
C ASN A 358 4.96 -17.40 20.07
N SER A 359 4.17 -16.78 20.93
CA SER A 359 4.27 -15.35 21.25
C SER A 359 5.54 -14.96 22.04
N THR A 360 6.35 -15.93 22.47
CA THR A 360 7.62 -15.64 23.17
C THR A 360 8.79 -15.42 22.20
N VAL A 361 8.63 -15.76 20.92
CA VAL A 361 9.61 -15.50 19.87
C VAL A 361 9.56 -14.01 19.52
N PRO A 362 10.69 -13.27 19.58
CA PRO A 362 10.72 -11.87 19.20
C PRO A 362 10.32 -11.65 17.75
N LEU A 363 9.71 -10.49 17.47
CA LEU A 363 9.42 -10.05 16.10
C LEU A 363 10.72 -9.84 15.30
N ASP A 364 10.79 -10.42 14.11
CA ASP A 364 11.93 -10.33 13.19
C ASP A 364 11.73 -9.15 12.21
N ILE A 365 12.30 -7.98 12.51
CA ILE A 365 12.18 -6.79 11.67
C ILE A 365 13.20 -6.87 10.54
N ARG A 366 12.75 -6.87 9.29
CA ARG A 366 13.56 -7.11 8.10
C ARG A 366 14.09 -5.84 7.44
N LEU A 367 15.08 -5.94 6.57
CA LEU A 367 15.60 -4.79 5.82
C LEU A 367 14.51 -4.14 4.95
N SER A 368 13.59 -4.92 4.40
CA SER A 368 12.45 -4.41 3.63
C SER A 368 11.48 -3.55 4.46
N PHE A 369 11.39 -3.73 5.78
CA PHE A 369 10.68 -2.80 6.67
C PHE A 369 11.31 -1.40 6.62
N TYR A 370 12.63 -1.33 6.71
CA TYR A 370 13.36 -0.06 6.65
C TYR A 370 13.39 0.53 5.24
N ALA A 371 13.36 -0.30 4.21
CA ALA A 371 13.17 0.15 2.83
C ALA A 371 11.79 0.83 2.65
N PHE A 372 10.74 0.24 3.21
CA PHE A 372 9.41 0.86 3.20
C PHE A 372 9.38 2.14 4.04
N ALA A 373 10.08 2.15 5.18
CA ALA A 373 10.22 3.33 6.03
C ALA A 373 10.88 4.53 5.31
N GLN A 374 11.76 4.31 4.31
CA GLN A 374 12.31 5.37 3.46
C GLN A 374 11.22 6.18 2.73
N TYR A 375 10.07 5.59 2.51
CA TYR A 375 8.90 6.22 1.91
C TYR A 375 7.92 6.72 2.97
N THR A 376 7.49 5.84 3.87
CA THR A 376 6.36 6.08 4.76
C THR A 376 6.64 7.13 5.82
N LYS A 377 7.90 7.26 6.26
CA LYS A 377 8.31 8.25 7.25
C LYS A 377 8.40 9.67 6.69
N PHE A 378 8.65 9.81 5.39
CA PHE A 378 8.99 11.10 4.82
C PHE A 378 7.93 11.64 3.87
N ILE A 379 7.27 10.81 3.07
CA ILE A 379 6.14 11.23 2.23
C ILE A 379 4.85 10.94 3.01
N ARG A 380 4.24 11.99 3.53
CA ARG A 380 3.08 11.88 4.43
C ARG A 380 1.79 12.29 3.74
N PRO A 381 0.59 11.97 4.33
CA PRO A 381 -0.69 12.45 3.83
C PRO A 381 -0.67 13.96 3.56
N GLY A 382 -1.22 14.36 2.42
CA GLY A 382 -1.23 15.77 1.97
C GLY A 382 0.00 16.20 1.19
N TYR A 383 1.09 15.41 1.14
CA TYR A 383 2.20 15.68 0.25
C TYR A 383 1.77 15.58 -1.21
N ARG A 384 2.34 16.45 -2.03
CA ARG A 384 2.16 16.41 -3.49
C ARG A 384 3.36 15.75 -4.11
N ILE A 385 3.14 14.69 -4.86
CA ILE A 385 4.19 14.08 -5.69
C ILE A 385 4.49 15.03 -6.84
N ILE A 386 5.75 15.26 -7.13
CA ILE A 386 6.20 16.15 -8.20
C ILE A 386 7.14 15.40 -9.15
N SER A 387 7.25 15.94 -10.37
CA SER A 387 8.01 15.29 -11.43
C SER A 387 9.51 15.25 -11.12
N SER A 388 10.12 14.11 -11.42
CA SER A 388 11.56 13.96 -11.59
C SER A 388 11.83 13.21 -12.90
N ASN A 389 12.92 13.51 -13.58
CA ASN A 389 13.26 12.91 -14.87
C ASN A 389 13.89 11.52 -14.78
N ASN A 390 14.19 11.03 -13.59
CA ASN A 390 14.89 9.77 -13.38
C ASN A 390 13.95 8.73 -12.73
N ASP A 391 13.80 7.56 -13.36
CA ASP A 391 12.87 6.51 -12.92
C ASP A 391 13.27 5.84 -11.59
N ASP A 392 14.51 5.97 -11.16
CA ASP A 392 15.00 5.46 -9.88
C ASP A 392 14.81 6.48 -8.73
N THR A 393 13.98 7.51 -8.96
CA THR A 393 13.70 8.57 -7.97
C THR A 393 12.21 8.86 -7.78
N LEU A 394 11.86 9.31 -6.59
CA LEU A 394 10.55 9.88 -6.26
C LEU A 394 10.74 11.20 -5.54
N ALA A 395 10.09 12.26 -6.02
CA ALA A 395 10.11 13.56 -5.39
C ALA A 395 8.72 13.97 -4.89
N ALA A 396 8.67 14.60 -3.72
CA ALA A 396 7.41 15.08 -3.13
C ALA A 396 7.65 16.39 -2.35
N GLN A 397 6.63 17.24 -2.33
CA GLN A 397 6.60 18.45 -1.49
C GLN A 397 5.45 18.39 -0.49
N ASP A 398 5.68 18.90 0.71
CA ASP A 398 4.61 19.11 1.68
C ASP A 398 3.63 20.21 1.21
N ALA A 399 2.45 20.26 1.81
CA ALA A 399 1.40 21.23 1.42
C ALA A 399 1.83 22.70 1.60
N SER A 400 2.80 22.98 2.47
CA SER A 400 3.32 24.34 2.70
C SER A 400 4.48 24.72 1.78
N ASN A 401 4.97 23.79 0.95
CA ASN A 401 6.16 23.90 0.10
C ASN A 401 7.45 24.21 0.87
N LYS A 402 7.51 23.88 2.17
CA LYS A 402 8.68 24.09 3.03
C LYS A 402 9.57 22.87 3.14
N THR A 403 9.07 21.72 2.72
CA THR A 403 9.82 20.46 2.73
C THR A 403 9.78 19.83 1.34
N LEU A 404 10.97 19.54 0.81
CA LEU A 404 11.13 18.71 -0.39
C LEU A 404 11.73 17.38 0.03
N ILE A 405 11.09 16.30 -0.36
CA ILE A 405 11.58 14.93 -0.20
C ILE A 405 12.08 14.45 -1.56
N LEU A 406 13.26 13.85 -1.58
CA LEU A 406 13.77 13.11 -2.72
C LEU A 406 14.24 11.74 -2.25
N ILE A 407 13.69 10.68 -2.81
CA ILE A 407 14.11 9.30 -2.58
C ILE A 407 14.83 8.82 -3.81
N CYS A 408 16.04 8.28 -3.62
CA CYS A 408 16.90 7.74 -4.67
C CYS A 408 17.16 6.26 -4.39
N THR A 409 16.99 5.41 -5.41
CA THR A 409 17.27 3.97 -5.31
C THR A 409 18.41 3.60 -6.23
N ASN A 410 19.53 3.18 -5.66
CA ASN A 410 20.59 2.53 -6.41
C ASN A 410 20.37 1.01 -6.40
N LYS A 411 19.89 0.47 -7.52
CA LYS A 411 19.63 -0.96 -7.71
C LYS A 411 20.81 -1.72 -8.29
N ASN A 412 21.90 -1.03 -8.62
CA ASN A 412 23.08 -1.62 -9.18
C ASN A 412 23.96 -2.29 -8.11
N ASN A 413 24.74 -3.28 -8.52
CA ASN A 413 25.71 -3.95 -7.65
C ASN A 413 27.03 -3.17 -7.50
N ALA A 414 27.07 -1.91 -7.94
CA ALA A 414 28.18 -0.99 -7.82
C ALA A 414 27.66 0.38 -7.35
N PRO A 415 28.52 1.21 -6.73
CA PRO A 415 28.17 2.60 -6.45
C PRO A 415 27.83 3.35 -7.73
N ASP A 416 26.87 4.25 -7.66
CA ASP A 416 26.48 5.19 -8.73
C ASP A 416 26.78 6.61 -8.29
N LEU A 417 27.35 7.40 -9.18
CA LEU A 417 27.52 8.84 -8.96
C LEU A 417 26.28 9.58 -9.47
N TRP A 418 25.62 10.31 -8.58
CA TRP A 418 24.39 11.04 -8.87
C TRP A 418 24.65 12.55 -8.90
N ASN A 419 24.15 13.20 -9.93
CA ASN A 419 24.07 14.66 -10.05
C ASN A 419 22.60 15.07 -9.84
N ILE A 420 22.30 15.63 -8.67
CA ILE A 420 20.95 16.00 -8.25
C ILE A 420 20.80 17.51 -8.37
N ASN A 421 19.99 17.97 -9.32
CA ASN A 421 19.71 19.37 -9.55
C ASN A 421 18.48 19.81 -8.73
N VAL A 422 18.74 20.63 -7.72
CA VAL A 422 17.74 21.28 -6.85
C VAL A 422 17.70 22.80 -7.04
N SER A 423 18.24 23.33 -8.13
CA SER A 423 18.36 24.78 -8.39
C SER A 423 17.02 25.53 -8.45
N LYS A 424 15.90 24.81 -8.64
CA LYS A 424 14.55 25.38 -8.58
C LYS A 424 14.03 25.59 -7.14
N PHE A 425 14.84 25.26 -6.13
CA PHE A 425 14.45 25.33 -4.72
C PHE A 425 15.48 26.12 -3.92
N ASN A 426 15.02 27.00 -3.03
CA ASN A 426 15.87 27.66 -2.05
C ASN A 426 16.11 26.75 -0.86
N ILE A 427 17.13 25.89 -0.92
CA ILE A 427 17.44 24.93 0.13
C ILE A 427 18.25 25.63 1.24
N SER A 428 17.75 25.62 2.47
CA SER A 428 18.43 26.16 3.64
C SER A 428 19.24 25.11 4.41
N SER A 429 18.74 23.88 4.46
CA SER A 429 19.38 22.74 5.12
C SER A 429 18.78 21.44 4.63
N PHE A 430 19.40 20.32 4.96
CA PHE A 430 18.84 18.99 4.66
C PHE A 430 19.36 17.94 5.64
N ASN A 431 18.58 16.85 5.73
CA ASN A 431 18.97 15.60 6.38
C ASN A 431 18.96 14.47 5.36
N VAL A 432 19.79 13.45 5.59
CA VAL A 432 19.93 12.30 4.70
C VAL A 432 19.76 11.02 5.48
N TYR A 433 18.88 10.14 5.00
CA TYR A 433 18.64 8.83 5.61
C TYR A 433 18.93 7.72 4.59
N ARG A 434 19.54 6.64 5.03
CA ARG A 434 19.87 5.53 4.13
C ARG A 434 19.52 4.16 4.72
N THR A 435 19.13 3.26 3.81
CA THR A 435 19.02 1.82 4.07
C THR A 435 19.89 1.09 3.06
N SER A 436 20.81 0.24 3.53
CA SER A 436 21.76 -0.49 2.70
C SER A 436 22.23 -1.79 3.36
N ASN A 437 23.02 -2.59 2.63
CA ASN A 437 23.63 -3.80 3.16
C ASN A 437 24.65 -3.57 4.31
N ASP A 438 25.11 -2.34 4.49
CA ASP A 438 26.14 -1.97 5.47
C ASP A 438 25.57 -1.76 6.88
N ASN A 439 24.53 -2.53 7.25
CA ASN A 439 23.80 -2.40 8.52
C ASN A 439 23.17 -1.00 8.70
N GLU A 440 22.83 -0.34 7.63
CA GLU A 440 22.12 0.93 7.68
C GLU A 440 20.61 0.70 7.56
N THR A 441 19.91 0.86 8.67
CA THR A 441 18.47 0.67 8.81
C THR A 441 17.81 2.01 9.05
N LEU A 442 17.44 2.73 7.98
CA LEU A 442 16.95 4.12 8.03
C LEU A 442 17.92 5.05 8.79
N LYS A 443 19.19 4.86 8.56
CA LYS A 443 20.25 5.56 9.30
C LYS A 443 20.36 7.01 8.89
N LEU A 444 20.27 7.91 9.85
CA LEU A 444 20.63 9.32 9.63
C LEU A 444 22.15 9.43 9.40
N LEU A 445 22.53 9.98 8.28
CA LEU A 445 23.93 10.13 7.86
C LEU A 445 24.50 11.49 8.32
N PRO A 446 25.83 11.57 8.56
CA PRO A 446 26.49 12.85 8.76
C PRO A 446 26.28 13.75 7.53
N ASN A 447 26.00 15.02 7.74
CA ASN A 447 25.84 15.98 6.65
C ASN A 447 27.22 16.44 6.15
N THR A 448 27.77 15.69 5.20
CA THR A 448 29.08 15.97 4.59
C THR A 448 28.97 16.49 3.15
N TRP A 449 27.76 16.59 2.62
CA TRP A 449 27.48 17.03 1.25
C TRP A 449 27.19 18.52 1.20
N HIS A 450 27.49 19.12 0.07
CA HIS A 450 27.24 20.53 -0.19
C HIS A 450 26.45 20.70 -1.49
N ILE A 451 25.57 21.69 -1.52
CA ILE A 451 24.88 22.13 -2.74
C ILE A 451 25.67 23.31 -3.29
N ILE A 452 26.25 23.17 -4.49
CA ILE A 452 27.01 24.19 -5.20
C ILE A 452 26.25 24.55 -6.48
N ASP A 453 25.89 25.79 -6.65
CA ASP A 453 25.10 26.28 -7.80
C ASP A 453 23.83 25.49 -8.05
N GLY A 454 23.18 25.07 -6.99
CA GLY A 454 21.96 24.25 -7.05
C GLY A 454 22.18 22.77 -7.41
N ILE A 455 23.44 22.33 -7.44
CA ILE A 455 23.79 20.93 -7.74
C ILE A 455 24.32 20.24 -6.49
N LEU A 456 23.80 19.06 -6.21
CA LEU A 456 24.28 18.14 -5.19
C LEU A 456 24.88 16.91 -5.87
N ILE A 457 26.16 16.63 -5.58
CA ILE A 457 26.85 15.43 -6.06
C ILE A 457 26.87 14.40 -4.93
N TYR A 458 26.40 13.21 -5.23
CA TYR A 458 26.24 12.13 -4.26
C TYR A 458 26.67 10.79 -4.86
N GLU A 459 27.60 10.11 -4.20
CA GLU A 459 27.94 8.72 -4.50
C GLU A 459 27.02 7.81 -3.70
N SER A 460 26.09 7.16 -4.40
CA SER A 460 25.12 6.22 -3.82
C SER A 460 25.75 4.84 -3.73
N PRO A 461 25.85 4.21 -2.56
CA PRO A 461 26.34 2.84 -2.46
C PRO A 461 25.52 1.85 -3.28
N ALA A 462 26.13 0.73 -3.65
CA ALA A 462 25.45 -0.39 -4.31
C ALA A 462 24.25 -0.85 -3.49
N ASN A 463 23.15 -1.20 -4.15
CA ASN A 463 21.94 -1.74 -3.50
C ASN A 463 21.52 -0.93 -2.28
N SER A 464 21.20 0.36 -2.48
CA SER A 464 20.83 1.26 -1.38
C SER A 464 19.63 2.13 -1.74
N ILE A 465 18.88 2.54 -0.71
CA ILE A 465 17.80 3.51 -0.80
C ILE A 465 18.16 4.70 0.08
N THR A 466 18.20 5.90 -0.50
CA THR A 466 18.58 7.13 0.20
C THR A 466 17.48 8.16 0.10
N THR A 467 17.05 8.69 1.23
CA THR A 467 16.06 9.77 1.31
C THR A 467 16.71 11.07 1.75
N TRP A 468 16.54 12.09 0.93
CA TRP A 468 16.92 13.47 1.19
C TRP A 468 15.69 14.24 1.67
N VAL A 469 15.80 14.88 2.82
CA VAL A 469 14.78 15.75 3.41
C VAL A 469 15.33 17.17 3.39
N PHE A 470 14.92 17.94 2.39
CA PHE A 470 15.37 19.32 2.22
C PHE A 470 14.40 20.29 2.87
N ASN A 471 14.94 21.25 3.64
CA ASN A 471 14.19 22.39 4.14
C ASN A 471 14.27 23.51 3.09
N VAL A 472 13.10 23.93 2.60
CA VAL A 472 12.96 24.95 1.55
C VAL A 472 12.51 26.26 2.20
N THR A 473 13.21 27.36 1.88
CA THR A 473 12.78 28.72 2.21
C THR A 473 12.03 29.34 1.05
N GLN A 474 11.09 30.21 1.37
CA GLN A 474 10.34 30.98 0.36
C GLN A 474 11.22 32.02 -0.33
#